data_25b086e3bacb7c23aafc6a34d09d0ae0
#
_entry.id   25b086e3bacb7c23aafc6a34d09d0ae0
#
_cell.length_a   1.000
_cell.length_b   1.000
_cell.length_c   1.000
_cell.angle_alpha   90.00
_cell.angle_beta   90.00
_cell.angle_gamma   90.00
#
_symmetry.space_group_name_H-M   'P 1'
#
loop_
_entity.id
_entity.type
_entity.pdbx_description
1 polymer ?
#
loop_
_entity_poly.entity_id
_entity_poly.type
_entity_poly.pdbx_seq_one_letter_code
_entity_poly.pdbx_strand_id
1 'polypeptide(L)'
;MKNTAGSVLVEFGNTKVICAASLDNKPAPFLKNTGKGWLTAEYSMLPMSTQTRTTRESSRGKVGGRTHEIQRLIGRSLRAVTDLTAFGEKTIYLDCDVIQADGGTRTASITGAFIALVELFKRLRQEGVVKEIPVSDYLSAISVGIVDNQILLDLEYEEDSRAEVDMNFVMTGSGLFIEVQGTAERVPFNKAQLDQMTELAVNGIQKIIERQKIVVGDLRA
;
A
#
# COMPACT_ATOMS: atom_id res chain seq x y z
N MET A 1 0.75 15.44 8.38
CA MET A 1 0.80 15.52 9.88
C MET A 1 2.03 16.33 10.30
N LYS A 2 1.95 17.11 11.38
CA LYS A 2 3.04 18.04 11.77
C LYS A 2 4.36 17.36 12.17
N ASN A 3 4.28 16.20 12.81
CA ASN A 3 5.45 15.56 13.45
C ASN A 3 6.02 14.38 12.65
N THR A 4 5.45 14.07 11.49
CA THR A 4 5.96 13.02 10.61
C THR A 4 6.83 13.62 9.51
N ALA A 5 7.84 12.89 9.09
CA ALA A 5 8.68 13.31 7.97
C ALA A 5 7.93 13.21 6.63
N GLY A 6 7.06 12.21 6.47
CA GLY A 6 6.18 12.06 5.32
C GLY A 6 4.78 11.62 5.78
N SER A 7 3.73 12.25 5.27
CA SER A 7 2.35 11.81 5.51
C SER A 7 1.42 12.29 4.42
N VAL A 8 0.40 11.48 4.14
CA VAL A 8 -0.60 11.74 3.11
C VAL A 8 -1.97 11.24 3.55
N LEU A 9 -3.02 11.91 3.12
CA LEU A 9 -4.36 11.37 3.09
C LEU A 9 -4.63 10.87 1.67
N VAL A 10 -4.94 9.60 1.53
CA VAL A 10 -5.33 8.96 0.28
C VAL A 10 -6.83 8.78 0.25
N GLU A 11 -7.41 9.12 -0.88
CA GLU A 11 -8.84 8.95 -1.13
C GLU A 11 -9.03 8.18 -2.45
N PHE A 12 -9.64 7.00 -2.37
CA PHE A 12 -10.11 6.20 -3.50
C PHE A 12 -11.62 6.11 -3.37
N GLY A 13 -12.35 6.90 -4.18
CA GLY A 13 -13.78 7.07 -3.97
C GLY A 13 -14.07 7.51 -2.53
N ASN A 14 -14.86 6.71 -1.81
CA ASN A 14 -15.18 6.94 -0.40
C ASN A 14 -14.15 6.33 0.57
N THR A 15 -13.25 5.48 0.11
CA THR A 15 -12.19 4.93 0.97
C THR A 15 -11.15 5.98 1.27
N LYS A 16 -10.86 6.20 2.56
CA LYS A 16 -9.90 7.20 3.05
C LYS A 16 -8.92 6.57 4.03
N VAL A 17 -7.63 6.76 3.75
CA VAL A 17 -6.54 6.22 4.56
C VAL A 17 -5.53 7.31 4.85
N ILE A 18 -5.17 7.49 6.12
CA ILE A 18 -4.01 8.30 6.50
C ILE A 18 -2.79 7.39 6.50
N CYS A 19 -1.76 7.76 5.73
CA CYS A 19 -0.48 7.07 5.73
C CYS A 19 0.61 8.00 6.25
N ALA A 20 1.47 7.50 7.13
CA ALA A 20 2.58 8.25 7.71
C ALA A 20 3.86 7.41 7.67
N ALA A 21 5.00 8.07 7.45
CA ALA A 21 6.31 7.44 7.43
C ALA A 21 7.21 8.07 8.50
N SER A 22 7.88 7.23 9.28
CA SER A 22 8.82 7.65 10.30
C SER A 22 10.10 6.81 10.29
N LEU A 23 11.23 7.43 10.69
CA LEU A 23 12.53 6.77 10.80
C LEU A 23 12.89 6.57 12.27
N ASP A 24 13.17 5.32 12.66
CA ASP A 24 13.82 4.98 13.92
C ASP A 24 15.31 4.67 13.67
N ASN A 25 16.19 5.25 14.46
CA ASN A 25 17.63 5.02 14.40
C ASN A 25 18.06 3.64 14.94
N LYS A 26 17.11 2.77 15.25
CA LYS A 26 17.38 1.41 15.71
C LYS A 26 17.20 0.43 14.56
N PRO A 27 18.17 -0.49 14.34
CA PRO A 27 18.00 -1.56 13.36
C PRO A 27 16.95 -2.56 13.82
N ALA A 28 16.28 -3.21 12.85
CA ALA A 28 15.52 -4.41 13.14
C ALA A 28 16.46 -5.48 13.75
N PRO A 29 16.05 -6.18 14.83
CA PRO A 29 16.96 -7.09 15.58
C PRO A 29 17.69 -8.12 14.70
N PHE A 30 17.01 -8.63 13.66
CA PHE A 30 17.56 -9.63 12.75
C PHE A 30 18.50 -9.06 11.67
N LEU A 31 18.62 -7.71 11.56
CA LEU A 31 19.51 -7.02 10.60
C LEU A 31 20.68 -6.31 11.31
N LYS A 32 20.83 -6.49 12.60
CA LYS A 32 21.93 -5.87 13.36
C LYS A 32 23.29 -6.33 12.81
N ASN A 33 24.19 -5.38 12.58
CA ASN A 33 25.55 -5.58 12.02
C ASN A 33 25.56 -6.07 10.55
N THR A 34 24.50 -5.83 9.78
CA THR A 34 24.45 -6.15 8.33
C THR A 34 24.67 -4.95 7.43
N GLY A 35 24.65 -3.73 7.98
CA GLY A 35 24.72 -2.49 7.23
C GLY A 35 23.41 -2.14 6.50
N LYS A 36 22.34 -2.95 6.67
CA LYS A 36 21.05 -2.78 5.96
C LYS A 36 19.99 -2.23 6.89
N GLY A 37 19.19 -1.32 6.36
CA GLY A 37 17.98 -0.85 6.99
C GLY A 37 16.81 -1.82 6.79
N TRP A 38 15.72 -1.51 7.45
CA TRP A 38 14.46 -2.24 7.32
C TRP A 38 13.29 -1.29 7.10
N LEU A 39 12.28 -1.78 6.42
CA LEU A 39 11.01 -1.11 6.20
C LEU A 39 9.91 -2.07 6.64
N THR A 40 9.06 -1.61 7.54
CA THR A 40 7.90 -2.34 8.04
C THR A 40 6.66 -1.47 7.98
N ALA A 41 5.47 -2.09 7.99
CA ALA A 41 4.22 -1.36 7.97
C ALA A 41 3.28 -1.86 9.06
N GLU A 42 2.52 -0.93 9.59
CA GLU A 42 1.36 -1.19 10.44
C GLU A 42 0.09 -0.75 9.69
N TYR A 43 -0.97 -1.50 9.90
CA TYR A 43 -2.28 -1.22 9.30
C TYR A 43 -3.34 -1.34 10.38
N SER A 44 -4.23 -0.37 10.42
CA SER A 44 -5.33 -0.35 11.37
C SER A 44 -6.58 0.27 10.74
N MET A 45 -7.73 -0.02 11.34
CA MET A 45 -9.00 0.59 10.96
C MET A 45 -9.62 1.28 12.18
N LEU A 46 -10.11 2.51 11.99
CA LEU A 46 -10.91 3.14 13.05
C LEU A 46 -12.18 2.32 13.30
N PRO A 47 -12.65 2.22 14.56
CA PRO A 47 -13.85 1.45 14.88
C PRO A 47 -15.09 1.80 14.05
N MET A 48 -15.24 3.07 13.65
CA MET A 48 -16.35 3.57 12.83
C MET A 48 -15.94 3.88 11.39
N SER A 49 -14.84 3.29 10.90
CA SER A 49 -14.49 3.39 9.48
C SER A 49 -15.41 2.59 8.57
N THR A 50 -16.12 1.61 9.10
CA THR A 50 -17.10 0.75 8.42
C THR A 50 -18.54 1.12 8.81
N GLN A 51 -19.52 0.62 8.07
CA GLN A 51 -20.95 0.89 8.31
C GLN A 51 -21.39 0.52 9.74
N THR A 52 -20.80 -0.51 10.33
CA THR A 52 -21.03 -0.93 11.71
C THR A 52 -19.74 -0.82 12.52
N ARG A 53 -19.86 -0.43 13.80
CA ARG A 53 -18.71 -0.29 14.67
C ARG A 53 -17.99 -1.62 14.89
N THR A 54 -16.70 -1.66 14.57
CA THR A 54 -15.80 -2.78 14.88
C THR A 54 -15.07 -2.55 16.20
N THR A 55 -14.68 -3.63 16.89
CA THR A 55 -13.85 -3.52 18.11
C THR A 55 -12.40 -3.27 17.72
N ARG A 56 -11.73 -2.31 18.42
CA ARG A 56 -10.28 -2.10 18.22
C ARG A 56 -9.49 -3.39 18.51
N GLU A 57 -8.52 -3.72 17.66
CA GLU A 57 -7.68 -4.90 17.85
C GLU A 57 -6.84 -4.80 19.15
N SER A 58 -6.38 -3.59 19.51
CA SER A 58 -5.70 -3.36 20.78
C SER A 58 -6.55 -3.70 22.01
N SER A 59 -7.88 -3.52 21.93
CA SER A 59 -8.80 -3.92 22.99
C SER A 59 -9.07 -5.42 23.03
N ARG A 60 -8.79 -6.15 21.93
CA ARG A 60 -8.86 -7.62 21.85
C ARG A 60 -7.57 -8.29 22.31
N GLY A 61 -6.50 -7.53 22.56
CA GLY A 61 -5.19 -8.05 22.99
C GLY A 61 -4.40 -8.79 21.92
N LYS A 62 -4.87 -8.84 20.68
CA LYS A 62 -4.17 -9.45 19.54
C LYS A 62 -4.57 -8.81 18.22
N VAL A 63 -3.62 -8.76 17.31
CA VAL A 63 -3.82 -8.36 15.91
C VAL A 63 -4.45 -9.51 15.14
N GLY A 64 -5.42 -9.22 14.27
CA GLY A 64 -6.10 -10.20 13.44
C GLY A 64 -5.24 -10.72 12.29
N GLY A 65 -5.56 -11.91 11.77
CA GLY A 65 -4.83 -12.49 10.63
C GLY A 65 -4.86 -11.61 9.38
N ARG A 66 -6.03 -11.01 9.07
CA ARG A 66 -6.19 -10.07 7.94
C ARG A 66 -5.30 -8.83 8.10
N THR A 67 -5.24 -8.27 9.28
CA THR A 67 -4.38 -7.10 9.57
C THR A 67 -2.91 -7.45 9.38
N HIS A 68 -2.46 -8.58 9.91
CA HIS A 68 -1.08 -9.07 9.69
C HIS A 68 -0.77 -9.32 8.22
N GLU A 69 -1.70 -9.89 7.46
CA GLU A 69 -1.55 -10.09 6.03
C GLU A 69 -1.34 -8.77 5.30
N ILE A 70 -2.19 -7.77 5.56
CA ILE A 70 -2.11 -6.44 4.92
C ILE A 70 -0.81 -5.72 5.31
N GLN A 71 -0.40 -5.75 6.58
CA GLN A 71 0.88 -5.20 7.04
C GLN A 71 2.07 -5.80 6.27
N ARG A 72 2.07 -7.13 6.12
CA ARG A 72 3.11 -7.84 5.37
C ARG A 72 3.09 -7.48 3.88
N LEU A 73 1.91 -7.35 3.29
CA LEU A 73 1.71 -6.96 1.90
C LEU A 73 2.25 -5.55 1.63
N ILE A 74 1.87 -4.55 2.44
CA ILE A 74 2.38 -3.17 2.33
C ILE A 74 3.90 -3.17 2.44
N GLY A 75 4.45 -3.78 3.51
CA GLY A 75 5.89 -3.81 3.73
C GLY A 75 6.66 -4.48 2.60
N ARG A 76 6.18 -5.63 2.10
CA ARG A 76 6.81 -6.36 1.00
C ARG A 76 6.79 -5.54 -0.30
N SER A 77 5.66 -4.94 -0.62
CA SER A 77 5.49 -4.15 -1.83
C SER A 77 6.47 -2.97 -1.87
N LEU A 78 6.59 -2.23 -0.78
CA LEU A 78 7.48 -1.07 -0.70
C LEU A 78 8.96 -1.48 -0.68
N ARG A 79 9.32 -2.58 -0.03
CA ARG A 79 10.70 -3.10 -0.08
C ARG A 79 11.14 -3.52 -1.48
N ALA A 80 10.22 -3.93 -2.34
CA ALA A 80 10.53 -4.34 -3.71
C ALA A 80 11.07 -3.19 -4.57
N VAL A 81 10.75 -1.94 -4.22
CA VAL A 81 11.18 -0.74 -4.94
C VAL A 81 12.16 0.14 -4.14
N THR A 82 12.61 -0.29 -2.96
CA THR A 82 13.45 0.51 -2.05
C THR A 82 14.82 -0.13 -1.88
N ASP A 83 15.89 0.64 -2.08
CA ASP A 83 17.23 0.21 -1.68
C ASP A 83 17.42 0.34 -0.17
N LEU A 84 17.33 -0.79 0.52
CA LEU A 84 17.46 -0.85 1.97
C LEU A 84 18.88 -0.61 2.49
N THR A 85 19.88 -0.55 1.62
CA THR A 85 21.28 -0.27 2.02
C THR A 85 21.55 1.24 2.12
N ALA A 86 20.74 2.06 1.48
CA ALA A 86 20.97 3.49 1.30
C ALA A 86 20.86 4.32 2.59
N PHE A 87 20.12 3.84 3.61
CA PHE A 87 19.88 4.57 4.86
C PHE A 87 20.50 3.89 6.12
N GLY A 88 21.32 2.84 5.90
CA GLY A 88 22.05 2.16 6.97
C GLY A 88 21.13 1.39 7.94
N GLU A 89 21.68 0.99 9.08
CA GLU A 89 20.99 0.18 10.10
C GLU A 89 19.91 0.97 10.87
N LYS A 90 18.85 1.35 10.18
CA LYS A 90 17.69 2.07 10.70
C LYS A 90 16.40 1.37 10.29
N THR A 91 15.31 1.66 10.96
CA THR A 91 13.99 1.10 10.62
C THR A 91 13.06 2.22 10.20
N ILE A 92 12.43 2.05 9.04
CA ILE A 92 11.33 2.90 8.59
C ILE A 92 10.02 2.20 8.95
N TYR A 93 9.16 2.90 9.69
CA TYR A 93 7.79 2.49 9.98
C TYR A 93 6.83 3.25 9.07
N LEU A 94 5.88 2.52 8.51
CA LEU A 94 4.78 3.03 7.72
C LEU A 94 3.48 2.70 8.41
N ASP A 95 2.81 3.73 8.90
CA ASP A 95 1.54 3.61 9.60
C ASP A 95 0.40 3.92 8.63
N CYS A 96 -0.54 3.01 8.47
CA CYS A 96 -1.69 3.14 7.58
C CYS A 96 -2.99 2.98 8.38
N ASP A 97 -3.65 4.09 8.65
CA ASP A 97 -4.91 4.13 9.41
C ASP A 97 -6.09 4.44 8.51
N VAL A 98 -6.96 3.46 8.34
CA VAL A 98 -8.22 3.61 7.59
C VAL A 98 -9.20 4.40 8.42
N ILE A 99 -9.58 5.59 7.94
CA ILE A 99 -10.57 6.46 8.59
C ILE A 99 -11.97 6.28 8.01
N GLN A 100 -12.07 5.85 6.76
CA GLN A 100 -13.30 5.45 6.10
C GLN A 100 -13.02 4.31 5.13
N ALA A 101 -13.78 3.22 5.25
CA ALA A 101 -13.63 2.01 4.45
C ALA A 101 -14.84 1.82 3.53
N ASP A 102 -14.58 1.78 2.23
CA ASP A 102 -15.55 1.53 1.18
C ASP A 102 -14.91 0.73 0.04
N GLY A 103 -14.46 -0.51 0.33
CA GLY A 103 -13.63 -1.30 -0.58
C GLY A 103 -12.17 -0.83 -0.66
N GLY A 104 -11.29 -1.59 -1.27
CA GLY A 104 -9.93 -1.22 -1.65
C GLY A 104 -9.00 -0.67 -0.55
N THR A 105 -9.25 -0.91 0.74
CA THR A 105 -8.46 -0.31 1.83
C THR A 105 -7.00 -0.72 1.80
N ARG A 106 -6.67 -1.96 1.41
CA ARG A 106 -5.29 -2.45 1.30
C ARG A 106 -4.55 -1.80 0.13
N THR A 107 -5.20 -1.60 -1.01
CA THR A 107 -4.61 -1.00 -2.21
C THR A 107 -4.40 0.49 -2.02
N ALA A 108 -5.35 1.20 -1.40
CA ALA A 108 -5.20 2.59 -1.00
C ALA A 108 -4.05 2.77 0.01
N SER A 109 -3.91 1.84 1.00
CA SER A 109 -2.82 1.87 1.97
C SER A 109 -1.45 1.69 1.31
N ILE A 110 -1.29 0.77 0.35
CA ILE A 110 -0.03 0.58 -0.38
C ILE A 110 0.32 1.84 -1.17
N THR A 111 -0.65 2.39 -1.90
CA THR A 111 -0.47 3.58 -2.73
C THR A 111 -0.12 4.81 -1.90
N GLY A 112 -0.77 4.99 -0.75
CA GLY A 112 -0.48 6.10 0.15
C GLY A 112 0.82 5.94 0.93
N ALA A 113 1.12 4.73 1.39
CA ALA A 113 2.37 4.44 2.07
C ALA A 113 3.59 4.69 1.15
N PHE A 114 3.46 4.43 -0.15
CA PHE A 114 4.48 4.80 -1.13
C PHE A 114 4.74 6.31 -1.16
N ILE A 115 3.69 7.14 -1.23
CA ILE A 115 3.83 8.61 -1.21
C ILE A 115 4.46 9.08 0.10
N ALA A 116 3.99 8.57 1.24
CA ALA A 116 4.55 8.92 2.55
C ALA A 116 6.04 8.55 2.67
N LEU A 117 6.44 7.40 2.11
CA LEU A 117 7.82 6.94 2.05
C LEU A 117 8.71 7.86 1.19
N VAL A 118 8.24 8.26 0.01
CA VAL A 118 8.98 9.19 -0.85
C VAL A 118 9.16 10.54 -0.18
N GLU A 119 8.13 11.07 0.47
CA GLU A 119 8.22 12.34 1.22
C GLU A 119 9.18 12.23 2.42
N LEU A 120 9.20 11.10 3.13
CA LEU A 120 10.22 10.82 4.14
C LEU A 120 11.63 10.88 3.52
N PHE A 121 11.88 10.20 2.42
CA PHE A 121 13.21 10.19 1.79
C PHE A 121 13.63 11.55 1.25
N LYS A 122 12.71 12.36 0.73
CA LYS A 122 13.01 13.76 0.36
C LYS A 122 13.53 14.55 1.54
N ARG A 123 12.90 14.41 2.70
CA ARG A 123 13.34 15.07 3.92
C ARG A 123 14.68 14.52 4.40
N LEU A 124 14.88 13.21 4.41
CA LEU A 124 16.15 12.59 4.79
C LEU A 124 17.30 13.00 3.85
N ARG A 125 17.02 13.25 2.57
CA ARG A 125 17.99 13.83 1.63
C ARG A 125 18.36 15.27 1.99
N GLN A 126 17.37 16.10 2.33
CA GLN A 126 17.61 17.47 2.79
C GLN A 126 18.43 17.52 4.10
N GLU A 127 18.22 16.55 4.99
CA GLU A 127 18.96 16.38 6.25
C GLU A 127 20.34 15.71 6.06
N GLY A 128 20.69 15.28 4.83
CA GLY A 128 21.97 14.63 4.52
C GLY A 128 22.09 13.18 4.98
N VAL A 129 20.98 12.54 5.37
CA VAL A 129 20.95 11.14 5.84
C VAL A 129 21.08 10.18 4.65
N VAL A 130 20.48 10.52 3.52
CA VAL A 130 20.62 9.81 2.25
C VAL A 130 21.11 10.78 1.17
N LYS A 131 21.85 10.27 0.18
CA LYS A 131 22.38 11.08 -0.93
C LYS A 131 21.33 11.39 -1.98
N GLU A 132 20.49 10.41 -2.26
CA GLU A 132 19.41 10.44 -3.25
C GLU A 132 18.19 9.70 -2.69
N ILE A 133 17.05 9.81 -3.34
CA ILE A 133 15.85 9.07 -2.97
C ILE A 133 16.06 7.60 -3.35
N PRO A 134 16.16 6.66 -2.37
CA PRO A 134 16.53 5.28 -2.66
C PRO A 134 15.31 4.45 -3.09
N VAL A 135 14.54 4.96 -4.04
CA VAL A 135 13.35 4.31 -4.60
C VAL A 135 13.56 4.17 -6.11
N SER A 136 13.53 2.94 -6.60
CA SER A 136 13.86 2.59 -7.99
C SER A 136 12.74 2.92 -8.98
N ASP A 137 11.48 2.89 -8.54
CA ASP A 137 10.32 3.12 -9.39
C ASP A 137 9.09 3.55 -8.56
N TYR A 138 8.08 4.10 -9.23
CA TYR A 138 6.77 4.32 -8.63
C TYR A 138 6.11 2.98 -8.29
N LEU A 139 5.18 3.01 -7.36
CA LEU A 139 4.45 1.82 -6.91
C LEU A 139 3.00 2.18 -6.61
N SER A 140 2.08 1.40 -7.13
CA SER A 140 0.67 1.53 -6.81
C SER A 140 -0.04 0.18 -6.79
N ALA A 141 -1.25 0.19 -6.24
CA ALA A 141 -2.10 -0.99 -6.14
C ALA A 141 -3.55 -0.64 -6.43
N ILE A 142 -4.30 -1.61 -6.96
CA ILE A 142 -5.72 -1.47 -7.24
C ILE A 142 -6.43 -2.81 -7.08
N SER A 143 -7.74 -2.78 -6.76
CA SER A 143 -8.62 -3.95 -6.79
C SER A 143 -9.33 -4.07 -8.13
N VAL A 144 -9.60 -5.30 -8.54
CA VAL A 144 -10.40 -5.66 -9.70
C VAL A 144 -11.22 -6.88 -9.34
N GLY A 145 -12.47 -6.95 -9.75
CA GLY A 145 -13.29 -8.12 -9.47
C GLY A 145 -14.32 -8.40 -10.53
N ILE A 146 -15.00 -9.53 -10.39
CA ILE A 146 -16.17 -9.90 -11.19
C ILE A 146 -17.39 -9.76 -10.30
N VAL A 147 -18.31 -8.89 -10.71
CA VAL A 147 -19.58 -8.64 -10.02
C VAL A 147 -20.70 -8.72 -11.05
N ASP A 148 -21.68 -9.59 -10.81
CA ASP A 148 -22.81 -9.81 -11.72
C ASP A 148 -22.34 -10.06 -13.19
N ASN A 149 -21.32 -10.91 -13.35
CA ASN A 149 -20.64 -11.22 -14.63
C ASN A 149 -19.95 -10.04 -15.32
N GLN A 150 -19.75 -8.91 -14.66
CA GLN A 150 -19.02 -7.74 -15.17
C GLN A 150 -17.67 -7.62 -14.47
N ILE A 151 -16.63 -7.31 -15.23
CA ILE A 151 -15.30 -7.01 -14.66
C ILE A 151 -15.28 -5.54 -14.30
N LEU A 152 -15.10 -5.25 -13.02
CA LEU A 152 -15.07 -3.91 -12.44
C LEU A 152 -13.70 -3.59 -11.86
N LEU A 153 -13.33 -2.30 -11.95
CA LEU A 153 -12.09 -1.75 -11.39
C LEU A 153 -12.39 -0.96 -10.14
N ASP A 154 -11.53 -1.08 -9.11
CA ASP A 154 -11.61 -0.30 -7.88
C ASP A 154 -12.96 -0.49 -7.16
N LEU A 155 -13.20 -1.74 -6.74
CA LEU A 155 -14.48 -2.14 -6.16
C LEU A 155 -14.82 -1.35 -4.89
N GLU A 156 -16.01 -0.76 -4.85
CA GLU A 156 -16.59 -0.25 -3.61
C GLU A 156 -17.12 -1.40 -2.73
N TYR A 157 -17.46 -1.11 -1.47
CA TYR A 157 -17.83 -2.16 -0.51
C TYR A 157 -19.04 -3.01 -0.95
N GLU A 158 -20.04 -2.39 -1.55
CA GLU A 158 -21.22 -3.12 -2.02
C GLU A 158 -20.90 -4.07 -3.19
N GLU A 159 -19.98 -3.67 -4.07
CA GLU A 159 -19.47 -4.51 -5.15
C GLU A 159 -18.59 -5.63 -4.61
N ASP A 160 -17.58 -5.29 -3.77
CA ASP A 160 -16.65 -6.22 -3.15
C ASP A 160 -17.37 -7.31 -2.35
N SER A 161 -18.40 -6.95 -1.57
CA SER A 161 -19.18 -7.91 -0.75
C SER A 161 -19.99 -8.91 -1.57
N ARG A 162 -20.30 -8.60 -2.83
CA ARG A 162 -21.06 -9.45 -3.76
C ARG A 162 -20.16 -10.10 -4.81
N ALA A 163 -18.90 -9.70 -4.88
CA ALA A 163 -17.99 -10.17 -5.91
C ALA A 163 -17.94 -11.70 -6.00
N GLU A 164 -17.95 -12.21 -7.21
CA GLU A 164 -17.70 -13.61 -7.53
C GLU A 164 -16.21 -13.90 -7.48
N VAL A 165 -15.41 -12.91 -7.88
CA VAL A 165 -13.94 -12.92 -7.85
C VAL A 165 -13.45 -11.58 -7.34
N ASP A 166 -12.57 -11.58 -6.35
CA ASP A 166 -11.82 -10.40 -5.88
C ASP A 166 -10.33 -10.60 -6.14
N MET A 167 -9.73 -9.61 -6.79
CA MET A 167 -8.29 -9.59 -7.09
C MET A 167 -7.67 -8.25 -6.70
N ASN A 168 -6.44 -8.32 -6.19
CA ASN A 168 -5.63 -7.15 -5.88
C ASN A 168 -4.31 -7.23 -6.65
N PHE A 169 -3.96 -6.15 -7.33
CA PHE A 169 -2.74 -6.03 -8.11
C PHE A 169 -1.84 -4.96 -7.51
N VAL A 170 -0.55 -5.28 -7.38
CA VAL A 170 0.49 -4.32 -7.01
C VAL A 170 1.53 -4.30 -8.10
N MET A 171 1.79 -3.11 -8.67
CA MET A 171 2.70 -2.96 -9.80
C MET A 171 3.59 -1.74 -9.66
N THR A 172 4.73 -1.79 -10.36
CA THR A 172 5.62 -0.65 -10.52
C THR A 172 5.20 0.25 -11.67
N GLY A 173 5.77 1.46 -11.72
CA GLY A 173 5.56 2.43 -12.81
C GLY A 173 6.05 1.95 -14.16
N SER A 174 7.06 1.07 -14.19
CA SER A 174 7.57 0.42 -15.41
C SER A 174 6.71 -0.78 -15.85
N GLY A 175 5.61 -1.09 -15.16
CA GLY A 175 4.68 -2.16 -15.54
C GLY A 175 5.04 -3.55 -15.01
N LEU A 176 5.95 -3.65 -14.03
CA LEU A 176 6.32 -4.93 -13.43
C LEU A 176 5.37 -5.27 -12.28
N PHE A 177 4.94 -6.53 -12.22
CA PHE A 177 4.10 -7.02 -11.12
C PHE A 177 4.96 -7.31 -9.88
N ILE A 178 4.50 -6.83 -8.74
CA ILE A 178 5.07 -7.16 -7.42
C ILE A 178 4.20 -8.21 -6.73
N GLU A 179 2.88 -8.07 -6.85
CA GLU A 179 1.94 -9.03 -6.30
C GLU A 179 0.67 -9.08 -7.15
N VAL A 180 0.17 -10.29 -7.31
CA VAL A 180 -1.16 -10.59 -7.86
C VAL A 180 -1.81 -11.54 -6.87
N GLN A 181 -2.84 -11.08 -6.18
CA GLN A 181 -3.62 -11.86 -5.24
C GLN A 181 -5.06 -11.94 -5.76
N GLY A 182 -5.61 -13.12 -5.86
CA GLY A 182 -6.96 -13.29 -6.36
C GLY A 182 -7.63 -14.52 -5.76
N THR A 183 -8.92 -14.38 -5.47
CA THR A 183 -9.75 -15.43 -4.89
C THR A 183 -11.07 -15.51 -5.66
N ALA A 184 -11.45 -16.70 -6.03
CA ALA A 184 -12.81 -17.01 -6.47
C ALA A 184 -13.67 -17.24 -5.23
N GLU A 185 -14.50 -16.28 -4.87
CA GLU A 185 -15.35 -16.35 -3.67
C GLU A 185 -16.55 -17.28 -3.89
N ARG A 186 -17.03 -17.39 -5.13
CA ARG A 186 -18.23 -18.15 -5.46
C ARG A 186 -18.06 -19.04 -6.68
N VAL A 187 -17.53 -18.50 -7.77
CA VAL A 187 -17.44 -19.18 -9.07
C VAL A 187 -16.02 -19.09 -9.58
N PRO A 188 -15.38 -20.22 -9.96
CA PRO A 188 -14.05 -20.20 -10.57
C PRO A 188 -14.02 -19.35 -11.83
N PHE A 189 -12.94 -18.60 -12.02
CA PHE A 189 -12.69 -17.80 -13.21
C PHE A 189 -11.72 -18.49 -14.15
N ASN A 190 -11.88 -18.22 -15.44
CA ASN A 190 -11.01 -18.76 -16.48
C ASN A 190 -9.86 -17.81 -16.84
N LYS A 191 -8.94 -18.31 -17.68
CA LYS A 191 -7.76 -17.53 -18.10
C LYS A 191 -8.14 -16.24 -18.84
N ALA A 192 -9.16 -16.26 -19.68
CA ALA A 192 -9.58 -15.05 -20.42
C ALA A 192 -10.07 -13.96 -19.47
N GLN A 193 -10.82 -14.33 -18.43
CA GLN A 193 -11.24 -13.39 -17.38
C GLN A 193 -10.05 -12.87 -16.58
N LEU A 194 -9.06 -13.71 -16.25
CA LEU A 194 -7.83 -13.26 -15.60
C LEU A 194 -7.07 -12.25 -16.46
N ASP A 195 -6.93 -12.51 -17.77
CA ASP A 195 -6.25 -11.60 -18.68
C ASP A 195 -6.97 -10.24 -18.76
N GLN A 196 -8.31 -10.23 -18.86
CA GLN A 196 -9.11 -9.00 -18.86
C GLN A 196 -9.00 -8.22 -17.56
N MET A 197 -9.07 -8.89 -16.40
CA MET A 197 -8.89 -8.25 -15.08
C MET A 197 -7.47 -7.66 -14.96
N THR A 198 -6.47 -8.37 -15.45
CA THR A 198 -5.08 -7.91 -15.44
C THR A 198 -4.90 -6.66 -16.30
N GLU A 199 -5.45 -6.65 -17.51
CA GLU A 199 -5.38 -5.48 -18.41
C GLU A 199 -6.07 -4.25 -17.79
N LEU A 200 -7.24 -4.46 -17.17
CA LEU A 200 -7.97 -3.41 -16.50
C LEU A 200 -7.17 -2.84 -15.31
N ALA A 201 -6.54 -3.74 -14.51
CA ALA A 201 -5.67 -3.34 -13.39
C ALA A 201 -4.46 -2.54 -13.86
N VAL A 202 -3.78 -2.97 -14.93
CA VAL A 202 -2.64 -2.25 -15.51
C VAL A 202 -3.03 -0.83 -15.87
N ASN A 203 -4.14 -0.66 -16.59
CA ASN A 203 -4.64 0.65 -16.99
C ASN A 203 -5.01 1.53 -15.78
N GLY A 204 -5.63 0.96 -14.76
CA GLY A 204 -5.97 1.65 -13.52
C GLY A 204 -4.74 2.12 -12.75
N ILE A 205 -3.76 1.22 -12.57
CA ILE A 205 -2.51 1.53 -11.87
C ILE A 205 -1.72 2.63 -12.58
N GLN A 206 -1.64 2.62 -13.92
CA GLN A 206 -0.95 3.70 -14.65
C GLN A 206 -1.58 5.08 -14.37
N LYS A 207 -2.91 5.17 -14.33
CA LYS A 207 -3.60 6.43 -13.99
C LYS A 207 -3.29 6.89 -12.56
N ILE A 208 -3.20 5.96 -11.60
CA ILE A 208 -2.83 6.30 -10.22
C ILE A 208 -1.37 6.78 -10.17
N ILE A 209 -0.45 6.12 -10.88
CA ILE A 209 0.96 6.52 -10.95
C ILE A 209 1.12 7.90 -11.58
N GLU A 210 0.34 8.26 -12.59
CA GLU A 210 0.32 9.62 -13.14
C GLU A 210 -0.04 10.66 -12.06
N ARG A 211 -1.01 10.34 -11.18
CA ARG A 211 -1.35 11.19 -10.03
C ARG A 211 -0.24 11.24 -8.99
N GLN A 212 0.40 10.10 -8.70
CA GLN A 212 1.57 10.07 -7.80
C GLN A 212 2.70 10.97 -8.32
N LYS A 213 3.01 10.94 -9.63
CA LYS A 213 4.02 11.82 -10.25
C LYS A 213 3.73 13.30 -10.05
N ILE A 214 2.46 13.71 -10.11
CA ILE A 214 2.06 15.10 -9.85
C ILE A 214 2.33 15.47 -8.38
N VAL A 215 2.09 14.55 -7.44
CA VAL A 215 2.21 14.81 -6.00
C VAL A 215 3.67 14.78 -5.54
N VAL A 216 4.41 13.74 -5.92
CA VAL A 216 5.78 13.54 -5.41
C VAL A 216 6.86 14.00 -6.39
N GLY A 217 6.51 14.39 -7.61
CA GLY A 217 7.49 14.78 -8.63
C GLY A 217 8.36 13.63 -9.10
N ASP A 218 9.49 13.97 -9.75
CA ASP A 218 10.47 13.00 -10.21
C ASP A 218 11.24 12.38 -9.02
N LEU A 219 11.32 11.05 -8.97
CA LEU A 219 12.07 10.32 -7.94
C LEU A 219 13.59 10.53 -8.05
N ARG A 220 14.07 10.98 -9.21
CA ARG A 220 15.50 11.20 -9.49
C ARG A 220 15.93 12.69 -9.43
N ALA A 221 14.97 13.60 -9.20
CA ALA A 221 15.21 15.05 -9.14
C ALA A 221 15.91 15.51 -7.86
#